data_a176c5e9cbdf6357cc2e1929dac33b47
#
_entry.id   a176c5e9cbdf6357cc2e1929dac33b47
#
_cell.length_a   1.000
_cell.length_b   1.000
_cell.length_c   1.000
_cell.angle_alpha   90.00
_cell.angle_beta   90.00
_cell.angle_gamma   90.00
#
_symmetry.space_group_name_H-M   'P 1'
#
loop_
_entity.id
_entity.type
_entity.pdbx_description
1 polymer ?
#
loop_
_entity_poly.entity_id
_entity_poly.type
_entity_poly.pdbx_seq_one_letter_code
_entity_poly.pdbx_strand_id
1 'polypeptide(L)'
;MSDTHTKERNVLVSGGDLILHSGDVMNSGYDWEDLYDFLTWFSELPYKMKVFTPGNHDRYIEDKPFDAWKMIREFNDKGVFCLIDDFVEFEGLKIYGSPWQPEFYNWAFNLPRNGKELEEKWNNIPDDTDILITHGPAWGTLDTVVNRRDVNLGCEMLAKRLEVVKPLIHSCGHIHTGYGYVEKNGTHFFNASILDERYRHNQKPFDITIDIEDKKVEIL
;
A
#
# COMPACT_ATOMS: atom_id res chain seq x y z
N MET A 1 6.12 -2.32 -3.54
CA MET A 1 6.87 -1.19 -2.95
C MET A 1 5.93 -0.23 -2.23
N SER A 2 6.46 0.72 -1.43
CA SER A 2 5.72 1.76 -0.71
C SER A 2 6.64 2.92 -0.35
N ASP A 3 6.07 4.08 0.05
CA ASP A 3 6.77 5.21 0.66
C ASP A 3 7.90 5.76 -0.23
N THR A 4 7.55 6.13 -1.47
CA THR A 4 8.51 6.72 -2.41
C THR A 4 8.78 8.20 -2.16
N HIS A 5 7.79 8.95 -1.61
CA HIS A 5 7.91 10.36 -1.22
C HIS A 5 8.64 11.21 -2.26
N THR A 6 8.13 11.18 -3.50
CA THR A 6 8.68 11.90 -4.67
C THR A 6 10.11 11.50 -5.07
N LYS A 7 10.58 10.31 -4.60
CA LYS A 7 11.92 9.78 -4.94
C LYS A 7 11.85 8.53 -5.80
N GLU A 8 10.70 8.24 -6.38
CA GLU A 8 10.40 7.03 -7.17
C GLU A 8 11.37 6.82 -8.34
N ARG A 9 11.89 7.91 -8.95
CA ARG A 9 12.83 7.81 -10.09
C ARG A 9 14.18 7.17 -9.75
N ASN A 10 14.48 7.03 -8.46
CA ASN A 10 15.67 6.31 -7.99
C ASN A 10 15.41 4.83 -7.72
N VAL A 11 14.17 4.36 -7.89
CA VAL A 11 13.79 2.96 -7.65
C VAL A 11 14.08 2.14 -8.87
N LEU A 12 14.81 1.05 -8.69
CA LEU A 12 15.03 0.06 -9.74
C LEU A 12 14.00 -1.07 -9.56
N VAL A 13 13.33 -1.39 -10.65
CA VAL A 13 12.33 -2.47 -10.71
C VAL A 13 12.69 -3.43 -11.83
N SER A 14 12.36 -4.69 -11.65
CA SER A 14 12.70 -5.78 -12.59
C SER A 14 11.76 -5.84 -13.79
N GLY A 15 10.55 -5.28 -13.67
CA GLY A 15 9.45 -5.50 -14.62
C GLY A 15 8.69 -6.79 -14.31
N GLY A 16 7.52 -6.96 -14.91
CA GLY A 16 6.67 -8.14 -14.68
C GLY A 16 5.21 -7.92 -15.09
N ASP A 17 4.32 -8.67 -14.49
CA ASP A 17 2.90 -8.59 -14.83
C ASP A 17 2.17 -7.54 -13.96
N LEU A 18 2.43 -7.51 -12.66
CA LEU A 18 1.77 -6.66 -11.69
C LEU A 18 2.78 -5.94 -10.81
N ILE A 19 2.58 -4.65 -10.55
CA ILE A 19 3.29 -3.90 -9.52
C ILE A 19 2.31 -3.27 -8.54
N LEU A 20 2.62 -3.36 -7.25
CA LEU A 20 1.84 -2.80 -6.16
C LEU A 20 2.60 -1.68 -5.48
N HIS A 21 1.89 -0.57 -5.15
CA HIS A 21 2.43 0.51 -4.34
C HIS A 21 1.48 0.82 -3.17
N SER A 22 1.98 0.75 -1.94
CA SER A 22 1.17 0.81 -0.72
C SER A 22 1.08 2.21 -0.10
N GLY A 23 1.21 3.26 -0.93
CA GLY A 23 0.97 4.65 -0.50
C GLY A 23 2.22 5.46 -0.21
N ASP A 24 1.98 6.72 0.19
CA ASP A 24 3.00 7.75 0.37
C ASP A 24 3.82 7.98 -0.91
N VAL A 25 3.09 8.28 -1.98
CA VAL A 25 3.69 8.63 -3.28
C VAL A 25 4.19 10.07 -3.27
N MET A 26 3.47 10.95 -2.55
CA MET A 26 3.81 12.38 -2.39
C MET A 26 4.67 12.61 -1.15
N ASN A 27 5.27 13.81 -1.05
CA ASN A 27 6.10 14.19 0.09
C ASN A 27 5.33 15.01 1.13
N SER A 28 5.00 16.29 0.82
CA SER A 28 4.15 17.12 1.68
C SER A 28 2.66 16.85 1.46
N GLY A 29 2.33 16.33 0.29
CA GLY A 29 1.01 15.90 -0.09
C GLY A 29 0.06 16.99 -0.59
N TYR A 30 0.53 18.23 -0.78
CA TYR A 30 -0.33 19.35 -1.20
C TYR A 30 -0.22 19.69 -2.68
N ASP A 31 0.90 19.38 -3.30
CA ASP A 31 1.21 19.80 -4.67
C ASP A 31 0.73 18.73 -5.66
N TRP A 32 -0.16 19.11 -6.57
CA TRP A 32 -0.70 18.20 -7.58
C TRP A 32 0.38 17.68 -8.54
N GLU A 33 1.46 18.44 -8.73
CA GLU A 33 2.59 18.08 -9.55
C GLU A 33 3.27 16.80 -9.05
N ASP A 34 3.42 16.65 -7.73
CA ASP A 34 3.98 15.43 -7.12
C ASP A 34 3.18 14.19 -7.54
N LEU A 35 1.83 14.28 -7.49
CA LEU A 35 0.97 13.19 -7.92
C LEU A 35 1.09 12.92 -9.43
N TYR A 36 1.11 13.97 -10.24
CA TYR A 36 1.24 13.82 -11.69
C TYR A 36 2.58 13.21 -12.09
N ASP A 37 3.67 13.61 -11.45
CA ASP A 37 5.01 13.07 -11.67
C ASP A 37 5.08 11.58 -11.29
N PHE A 38 4.49 11.21 -10.14
CA PHE A 38 4.36 9.80 -9.75
C PHE A 38 3.57 8.99 -10.78
N LEU A 39 2.38 9.46 -11.18
CA LEU A 39 1.52 8.76 -12.14
C LEU A 39 2.23 8.59 -13.50
N THR A 40 2.96 9.63 -13.93
CA THR A 40 3.75 9.58 -15.16
C THR A 40 4.81 8.49 -15.06
N TRP A 41 5.65 8.53 -14.04
CA TRP A 41 6.68 7.52 -13.80
C TRP A 41 6.08 6.12 -13.67
N PHE A 42 5.05 5.97 -12.84
CA PHE A 42 4.43 4.67 -12.57
C PHE A 42 3.82 4.06 -13.83
N SER A 43 3.25 4.89 -14.70
CA SER A 43 2.68 4.45 -15.98
C SER A 43 3.72 3.93 -16.98
N GLU A 44 4.97 4.41 -16.89
CA GLU A 44 6.08 4.04 -17.76
C GLU A 44 6.78 2.76 -17.32
N LEU A 45 6.49 2.27 -16.13
CA LEU A 45 7.10 1.04 -15.61
C LEU A 45 6.69 -0.18 -16.46
N PRO A 46 7.62 -1.16 -16.67
CA PRO A 46 7.40 -2.30 -17.54
C PRO A 46 6.54 -3.39 -16.89
N TYR A 47 5.33 -3.04 -16.49
CA TYR A 47 4.32 -3.94 -15.94
C TYR A 47 3.01 -3.84 -16.72
N LYS A 48 2.25 -4.92 -16.80
CA LYS A 48 0.92 -4.93 -17.44
C LYS A 48 -0.10 -4.14 -16.63
N MET A 49 -0.14 -4.37 -15.32
CA MET A 49 -0.99 -3.68 -14.37
C MET A 49 -0.18 -3.04 -13.25
N LYS A 50 -0.58 -1.84 -12.84
CA LYS A 50 0.05 -1.03 -11.83
C LYS A 50 -1.02 -0.55 -10.86
N VAL A 51 -0.98 -1.00 -9.62
CA VAL A 51 -2.02 -0.72 -8.64
C VAL A 51 -1.40 -0.01 -7.43
N PHE A 52 -2.03 1.06 -6.99
CA PHE A 52 -1.64 1.74 -5.78
C PHE A 52 -2.84 2.10 -4.90
N THR A 53 -2.60 2.23 -3.60
CA THR A 53 -3.49 2.90 -2.66
C THR A 53 -2.77 4.14 -2.14
N PRO A 54 -3.45 5.25 -1.81
CA PRO A 54 -2.79 6.40 -1.18
C PRO A 54 -2.26 6.10 0.21
N GLY A 55 -1.37 6.96 0.72
CA GLY A 55 -0.92 6.98 2.09
C GLY A 55 -1.22 8.31 2.79
N ASN A 56 -0.68 8.48 3.99
CA ASN A 56 -0.97 9.68 4.79
C ASN A 56 -0.32 10.94 4.21
N HIS A 57 0.75 10.82 3.46
CA HIS A 57 1.35 11.96 2.76
C HIS A 57 0.64 12.32 1.45
N ASP A 58 -0.36 11.56 1.01
CA ASP A 58 -1.05 11.79 -0.27
C ASP A 58 -2.29 12.69 -0.08
N ARG A 59 -2.08 13.81 0.60
CA ARG A 59 -3.12 14.73 1.06
C ARG A 59 -3.93 15.35 -0.07
N TYR A 60 -3.31 15.63 -1.21
CA TYR A 60 -4.01 16.17 -2.38
C TYR A 60 -5.14 15.23 -2.85
N ILE A 61 -4.95 13.91 -2.72
CA ILE A 61 -5.97 12.92 -3.12
C ILE A 61 -7.19 13.00 -2.19
N GLU A 62 -7.00 13.21 -0.87
CA GLU A 62 -8.08 13.36 0.09
C GLU A 62 -8.74 14.75 0.02
N ASP A 63 -7.94 15.83 -0.02
CA ASP A 63 -8.41 17.20 0.06
C ASP A 63 -9.03 17.71 -1.27
N LYS A 64 -8.62 17.13 -2.41
CA LYS A 64 -9.05 17.51 -3.77
C LYS A 64 -9.51 16.30 -4.59
N PRO A 65 -10.45 15.50 -4.07
CA PRO A 65 -10.78 14.21 -4.67
C PRO A 65 -11.24 14.31 -6.13
N PHE A 66 -12.00 15.33 -6.48
CA PHE A 66 -12.46 15.52 -7.85
C PHE A 66 -11.31 15.71 -8.84
N ASP A 67 -10.36 16.58 -8.51
CA ASP A 67 -9.23 16.90 -9.38
C ASP A 67 -8.24 15.73 -9.43
N ALA A 68 -7.95 15.12 -8.27
CA ALA A 68 -7.08 13.95 -8.17
C ALA A 68 -7.63 12.77 -8.98
N TRP A 69 -8.92 12.41 -8.82
CA TRP A 69 -9.53 11.33 -9.59
C TRP A 69 -9.60 11.59 -11.08
N LYS A 70 -9.81 12.86 -11.49
CA LYS A 70 -9.75 13.23 -12.90
C LYS A 70 -8.35 12.93 -13.46
N MET A 71 -7.31 13.34 -12.75
CA MET A 71 -5.91 13.11 -13.14
C MET A 71 -5.57 11.60 -13.18
N ILE A 72 -5.90 10.87 -12.13
CA ILE A 72 -5.63 9.43 -12.04
C ILE A 72 -6.24 8.65 -13.21
N ARG A 73 -7.50 8.97 -13.56
CA ARG A 73 -8.21 8.30 -14.65
C ARG A 73 -7.57 8.47 -16.02
N GLU A 74 -6.80 9.54 -16.24
CA GLU A 74 -6.05 9.76 -17.49
C GLU A 74 -4.97 8.69 -17.71
N PHE A 75 -4.59 7.96 -16.65
CA PHE A 75 -3.59 6.91 -16.71
C PHE A 75 -4.17 5.47 -16.72
N ASN A 76 -5.51 5.33 -16.63
CA ASN A 76 -6.12 3.99 -16.61
C ASN A 76 -5.82 3.20 -17.90
N ASP A 77 -5.82 3.86 -19.05
CA ASP A 77 -5.48 3.22 -20.33
C ASP A 77 -4.02 2.75 -20.41
N LYS A 78 -3.17 3.24 -19.51
CA LYS A 78 -1.79 2.78 -19.31
C LYS A 78 -1.67 1.69 -18.25
N GLY A 79 -2.79 1.17 -17.75
CA GLY A 79 -2.85 0.11 -16.75
C GLY A 79 -2.57 0.57 -15.32
N VAL A 80 -2.73 1.87 -15.01
CA VAL A 80 -2.57 2.41 -13.65
C VAL A 80 -3.93 2.51 -12.96
N PHE A 81 -4.06 1.94 -11.78
CA PHE A 81 -5.28 1.95 -10.97
C PHE A 81 -4.99 2.39 -9.54
N CYS A 82 -5.79 3.34 -9.04
CA CYS A 82 -5.79 3.76 -7.64
C CYS A 82 -6.98 3.11 -6.92
N LEU A 83 -6.74 2.53 -5.77
CA LEU A 83 -7.78 1.87 -4.97
C LEU A 83 -7.96 2.62 -3.63
N ILE A 84 -9.20 3.06 -3.38
CA ILE A 84 -9.65 3.61 -2.11
C ILE A 84 -10.96 2.92 -1.73
N ASP A 85 -10.89 1.93 -0.85
CA ASP A 85 -12.00 1.05 -0.47
C ASP A 85 -12.65 0.40 -1.71
N ASP A 86 -11.81 0.00 -2.67
CA ASP A 86 -12.23 -0.56 -3.94
C ASP A 86 -11.28 -1.69 -4.36
N PHE A 87 -11.64 -2.41 -5.41
CA PHE A 87 -10.86 -3.54 -5.91
C PHE A 87 -10.72 -3.53 -7.44
N VAL A 88 -9.71 -4.23 -7.91
CA VAL A 88 -9.56 -4.64 -9.31
C VAL A 88 -9.24 -6.13 -9.36
N GLU A 89 -9.52 -6.74 -10.50
CA GLU A 89 -9.16 -8.14 -10.76
C GLU A 89 -8.04 -8.20 -11.80
N PHE A 90 -7.07 -9.06 -11.56
CA PHE A 90 -5.97 -9.31 -12.48
C PHE A 90 -5.58 -10.78 -12.46
N GLU A 91 -5.64 -11.44 -13.64
CA GLU A 91 -5.32 -12.87 -13.81
C GLU A 91 -6.06 -13.77 -12.80
N GLY A 92 -7.31 -13.43 -12.47
CA GLY A 92 -8.13 -14.18 -11.51
C GLY A 92 -7.86 -13.87 -10.04
N LEU A 93 -6.95 -12.95 -9.71
CA LEU A 93 -6.70 -12.49 -8.34
C LEU A 93 -7.47 -11.19 -8.07
N LYS A 94 -8.20 -11.14 -6.95
CA LYS A 94 -8.86 -9.94 -6.46
C LYS A 94 -7.89 -9.13 -5.61
N ILE A 95 -7.61 -7.90 -6.05
CA ILE A 95 -6.71 -6.95 -5.40
C ILE A 95 -7.55 -5.83 -4.79
N TYR A 96 -7.63 -5.74 -3.47
CA TYR A 96 -8.35 -4.68 -2.75
C TYR A 96 -7.36 -3.68 -2.15
N GLY A 97 -7.68 -2.38 -2.25
CA GLY A 97 -6.86 -1.31 -1.70
C GLY A 97 -7.63 -0.38 -0.76
N SER A 98 -7.01 -0.01 0.37
CA SER A 98 -7.59 0.90 1.35
C SER A 98 -6.50 1.72 2.04
N PRO A 99 -6.58 3.07 2.01
CA PRO A 99 -5.53 3.95 2.55
C PRO A 99 -5.65 4.21 4.04
N TRP A 100 -6.79 3.90 4.66
CA TRP A 100 -7.12 4.32 6.01
C TRP A 100 -6.14 3.78 7.04
N GLN A 101 -5.93 4.57 8.11
CA GLN A 101 -5.04 4.20 9.19
C GLN A 101 -5.47 4.83 10.52
N PRO A 102 -5.00 4.29 11.66
CA PRO A 102 -5.13 4.95 12.94
C PRO A 102 -4.50 6.34 12.91
N GLU A 103 -5.21 7.32 13.45
CA GLU A 103 -4.81 8.72 13.45
C GLU A 103 -3.36 8.93 13.91
N PHE A 104 -2.59 9.62 13.07
CA PHE A 104 -1.22 10.03 13.31
C PHE A 104 -1.04 11.48 12.87
N TYR A 105 -0.95 12.40 13.81
CA TYR A 105 -0.97 13.83 13.55
C TYR A 105 -2.15 14.28 12.65
N ASN A 106 -2.03 15.40 11.96
CA ASN A 106 -3.03 15.90 11.02
C ASN A 106 -2.63 15.54 9.56
N TRP A 107 -2.47 14.25 9.27
CA TRP A 107 -2.18 13.74 7.94
C TRP A 107 -3.45 13.26 7.24
N ALA A 108 -3.34 12.84 5.96
CA ALA A 108 -4.45 12.30 5.19
C ALA A 108 -4.87 10.89 5.67
N PHE A 109 -6.08 10.49 5.31
CA PHE A 109 -6.64 9.15 5.52
C PHE A 109 -6.59 8.66 6.98
N ASN A 110 -6.62 9.59 7.91
CA ASN A 110 -6.64 9.33 9.34
C ASN A 110 -8.05 9.07 9.85
N LEU A 111 -8.22 8.03 10.66
CA LEU A 111 -9.43 7.77 11.41
C LEU A 111 -9.10 7.46 12.87
N PRO A 112 -9.99 7.78 13.84
CA PRO A 112 -9.71 7.51 15.24
C PRO A 112 -9.34 6.05 15.49
N ARG A 113 -8.22 5.83 16.18
CA ARG A 113 -7.79 4.48 16.60
C ARG A 113 -8.91 3.84 17.42
N ASN A 114 -9.30 2.62 17.09
CA ASN A 114 -10.43 1.91 17.69
C ASN A 114 -11.81 2.60 17.49
N GLY A 115 -11.93 3.52 16.53
CA GLY A 115 -13.18 4.16 16.13
C GLY A 115 -14.04 3.26 15.23
N LYS A 116 -15.37 3.50 15.27
CA LYS A 116 -16.31 2.75 14.42
C LYS A 116 -16.04 2.96 12.93
N GLU A 117 -15.66 4.17 12.53
CA GLU A 117 -15.38 4.50 11.13
C GLU A 117 -14.23 3.64 10.60
N LEU A 118 -13.18 3.43 11.38
CA LEU A 118 -12.05 2.59 10.99
C LEU A 118 -12.45 1.11 10.94
N GLU A 119 -13.29 0.66 11.87
CA GLU A 119 -13.84 -0.70 11.85
C GLU A 119 -14.71 -0.95 10.62
N GLU A 120 -15.57 0.02 10.25
CA GLU A 120 -16.39 -0.05 9.04
C GLU A 120 -15.55 -0.16 7.77
N LYS A 121 -14.45 0.60 7.68
CA LYS A 121 -13.51 0.51 6.55
C LYS A 121 -12.94 -0.89 6.38
N TRP A 122 -12.49 -1.48 7.47
CA TRP A 122 -11.93 -2.84 7.42
C TRP A 122 -13.00 -3.90 7.16
N ASN A 123 -14.22 -3.73 7.66
CA ASN A 123 -15.33 -4.65 7.38
C ASN A 123 -15.78 -4.64 5.91
N ASN A 124 -15.48 -3.57 5.16
CA ASN A 124 -15.75 -3.49 3.72
C ASN A 124 -14.77 -4.31 2.85
N ILE A 125 -13.65 -4.76 3.40
CA ILE A 125 -12.73 -5.65 2.66
C ILE A 125 -13.48 -6.94 2.32
N PRO A 126 -13.62 -7.34 1.04
CA PRO A 126 -14.29 -8.59 0.67
C PRO A 126 -13.57 -9.82 1.26
N ASP A 127 -14.34 -10.83 1.68
CA ASP A 127 -13.78 -12.06 2.26
C ASP A 127 -12.96 -12.88 1.25
N ASP A 128 -13.21 -12.69 -0.05
CA ASP A 128 -12.52 -13.34 -1.17
C ASP A 128 -11.36 -12.53 -1.74
N THR A 129 -10.83 -11.57 -0.98
CA THR A 129 -9.64 -10.79 -1.37
C THR A 129 -8.40 -11.67 -1.37
N ASP A 130 -7.72 -11.76 -2.52
CA ASP A 130 -6.45 -12.50 -2.65
C ASP A 130 -5.24 -11.63 -2.28
N ILE A 131 -5.24 -10.36 -2.69
CA ILE A 131 -4.18 -9.40 -2.41
C ILE A 131 -4.80 -8.17 -1.75
N LEU A 132 -4.34 -7.87 -0.55
CA LEU A 132 -4.72 -6.67 0.18
C LEU A 132 -3.58 -5.66 0.17
N ILE A 133 -3.88 -4.41 -0.21
CA ILE A 133 -2.96 -3.29 -0.10
C ILE A 133 -3.53 -2.31 0.91
N THR A 134 -2.80 -2.05 1.99
CA THR A 134 -3.12 -0.95 2.92
C THR A 134 -1.91 -0.06 3.07
N HIS A 135 -2.10 1.23 3.40
CA HIS A 135 -0.92 2.05 3.69
C HIS A 135 -0.27 1.65 5.00
N GLY A 136 -1.02 1.67 6.10
CA GLY A 136 -0.50 1.25 7.41
C GLY A 136 -0.50 -0.26 7.61
N PRO A 137 0.43 -0.81 8.44
CA PRO A 137 0.49 -2.22 8.77
C PRO A 137 -0.62 -2.66 9.74
N ALA A 138 -0.90 -3.97 9.77
CA ALA A 138 -1.68 -4.59 10.83
C ALA A 138 -0.88 -4.66 12.13
N TRP A 139 -1.57 -4.52 13.28
CA TRP A 139 -0.93 -4.60 14.59
C TRP A 139 -0.20 -5.92 14.81
N GLY A 140 1.02 -5.84 15.33
CA GLY A 140 1.86 -7.02 15.63
C GLY A 140 2.50 -7.67 14.42
N THR A 141 2.51 -6.98 13.25
CA THR A 141 3.10 -7.51 12.03
C THR A 141 3.83 -6.40 11.26
N LEU A 142 5.16 -6.40 11.32
CA LEU A 142 6.05 -5.44 10.64
C LEU A 142 5.72 -3.96 10.96
N ASP A 143 5.35 -3.68 12.20
CA ASP A 143 4.76 -2.41 12.64
C ASP A 143 5.51 -1.74 13.81
N THR A 144 6.78 -2.10 14.04
CA THR A 144 7.59 -1.58 15.15
C THR A 144 8.57 -0.50 14.70
N VAL A 145 8.85 0.48 15.58
CA VAL A 145 9.85 1.53 15.33
C VAL A 145 11.16 1.26 16.08
N VAL A 146 12.31 1.70 15.51
CA VAL A 146 13.67 1.36 15.96
C VAL A 146 13.89 1.57 17.47
N ASN A 147 13.43 2.68 18.00
CA ASN A 147 13.68 3.05 19.41
C ASN A 147 12.54 2.61 20.35
N ARG A 148 11.56 1.88 19.83
CA ARG A 148 10.36 1.42 20.55
C ARG A 148 9.97 0.02 20.09
N ARG A 149 10.92 -0.89 20.06
CA ARG A 149 10.72 -2.28 19.55
C ARG A 149 9.62 -3.05 20.28
N ASP A 150 9.26 -2.61 21.49
CA ASP A 150 8.19 -3.21 22.28
C ASP A 150 6.81 -2.56 22.04
N VAL A 151 6.72 -1.60 21.12
CA VAL A 151 5.49 -0.88 20.80
C VAL A 151 5.09 -1.14 19.35
N ASN A 152 3.99 -1.84 19.18
CA ASN A 152 3.33 -1.99 17.89
C ASN A 152 2.49 -0.75 17.58
N LEU A 153 2.62 -0.22 16.37
CA LEU A 153 1.91 0.98 15.92
C LEU A 153 0.84 0.70 14.87
N GLY A 154 0.80 -0.53 14.36
CA GLY A 154 -0.19 -0.97 13.39
C GLY A 154 -1.63 -0.91 13.91
N CYS A 155 -2.57 -1.24 13.04
CA CYS A 155 -4.01 -1.18 13.31
C CYS A 155 -4.52 -2.51 13.88
N GLU A 156 -5.07 -2.50 15.10
CA GLU A 156 -5.61 -3.67 15.78
C GLU A 156 -6.87 -4.22 15.09
N MET A 157 -7.68 -3.33 14.51
CA MET A 157 -8.91 -3.72 13.81
C MET A 157 -8.58 -4.35 12.46
N LEU A 158 -7.56 -3.84 11.75
CA LEU A 158 -7.06 -4.47 10.53
C LEU A 158 -6.51 -5.87 10.84
N ALA A 159 -5.75 -6.02 11.94
CA ALA A 159 -5.24 -7.33 12.34
C ALA A 159 -6.37 -8.35 12.55
N LYS A 160 -7.47 -7.94 13.21
CA LYS A 160 -8.67 -8.80 13.38
C LYS A 160 -9.34 -9.14 12.05
N ARG A 161 -9.45 -8.17 11.14
CA ARG A 161 -10.04 -8.42 9.83
C ARG A 161 -9.23 -9.39 9.00
N LEU A 162 -7.91 -9.30 9.06
CA LEU A 162 -6.99 -10.21 8.37
C LEU A 162 -7.10 -11.68 8.86
N GLU A 163 -7.50 -11.90 10.11
CA GLU A 163 -7.79 -13.26 10.61
C GLU A 163 -9.01 -13.89 9.92
N VAL A 164 -9.92 -13.08 9.40
CA VAL A 164 -11.11 -13.52 8.66
C VAL A 164 -10.81 -13.67 7.17
N VAL A 165 -10.31 -12.61 6.55
CA VAL A 165 -10.06 -12.56 5.09
C VAL A 165 -8.94 -13.50 4.68
N LYS A 166 -7.84 -13.55 5.43
CA LYS A 166 -6.64 -14.38 5.15
C LYS A 166 -6.17 -14.25 3.70
N PRO A 167 -5.90 -13.03 3.22
CA PRO A 167 -5.45 -12.85 1.86
C PRO A 167 -4.13 -13.61 1.64
N LEU A 168 -3.85 -13.99 0.41
CA LEU A 168 -2.56 -14.58 0.04
C LEU A 168 -1.41 -13.60 0.34
N ILE A 169 -1.62 -12.32 -0.01
CA ILE A 169 -0.65 -11.25 0.22
C ILE A 169 -1.31 -10.08 0.94
N HIS A 170 -0.62 -9.53 1.95
CA HIS A 170 -0.87 -8.22 2.51
C HIS A 170 0.38 -7.34 2.32
N SER A 171 0.25 -6.29 1.52
CA SER A 171 1.31 -5.30 1.30
C SER A 171 0.96 -3.99 2.00
N CYS A 172 1.91 -3.45 2.76
CA CYS A 172 1.79 -2.19 3.48
C CYS A 172 3.11 -1.40 3.46
N GLY A 173 3.13 -0.24 4.10
CA GLY A 173 4.27 0.65 4.29
C GLY A 173 4.18 1.43 5.59
N HIS A 174 4.28 2.79 5.51
CA HIS A 174 4.09 3.73 6.60
C HIS A 174 5.13 3.66 7.73
N ILE A 175 5.37 2.50 8.29
CA ILE A 175 6.38 2.29 9.33
C ILE A 175 7.69 1.87 8.64
N HIS A 176 8.50 2.83 8.23
CA HIS A 176 9.71 2.59 7.42
C HIS A 176 10.67 1.59 8.07
N THR A 177 10.77 1.60 9.41
CA THR A 177 11.60 0.67 10.17
C THR A 177 11.05 -0.75 10.22
N GLY A 178 9.80 -0.93 9.81
CA GLY A 178 9.14 -2.23 9.69
C GLY A 178 9.43 -2.95 8.38
N TYR A 179 10.17 -2.32 7.45
CA TYR A 179 10.49 -2.95 6.17
C TYR A 179 10.94 -4.39 6.34
N GLY A 180 10.31 -5.28 5.60
CA GLY A 180 10.58 -6.70 5.71
C GLY A 180 9.43 -7.57 5.23
N TYR A 181 9.62 -8.87 5.45
CA TYR A 181 8.70 -9.92 5.08
C TYR A 181 8.49 -10.88 6.25
N VAL A 182 7.27 -11.37 6.39
CA VAL A 182 6.93 -12.49 7.27
C VAL A 182 5.73 -13.26 6.72
N GLU A 183 5.78 -14.57 6.77
CA GLU A 183 4.61 -15.41 6.55
C GLU A 183 3.96 -15.75 7.89
N LYS A 184 2.64 -15.58 7.98
CA LYS A 184 1.88 -15.87 9.19
C LYS A 184 0.48 -16.36 8.82
N ASN A 185 0.12 -17.54 9.29
CA ASN A 185 -1.20 -18.16 9.07
C ASN A 185 -1.59 -18.28 7.58
N GLY A 186 -0.63 -18.49 6.68
CA GLY A 186 -0.85 -18.61 5.24
C GLY A 186 -0.94 -17.28 4.50
N THR A 187 -0.81 -16.14 5.17
CA THR A 187 -0.70 -14.82 4.55
C THR A 187 0.76 -14.38 4.50
N HIS A 188 1.21 -13.91 3.34
CA HIS A 188 2.52 -13.31 3.12
C HIS A 188 2.44 -11.81 3.36
N PHE A 189 3.02 -11.32 4.45
CA PHE A 189 3.04 -9.92 4.84
C PHE A 189 4.32 -9.25 4.36
N PHE A 190 4.16 -8.11 3.69
CA PHE A 190 5.25 -7.26 3.24
C PHE A 190 5.05 -5.84 3.78
N ASN A 191 5.97 -5.35 4.59
CA ASN A 191 6.14 -3.91 4.73
C ASN A 191 7.16 -3.49 3.67
N ALA A 192 6.67 -2.82 2.64
CA ALA A 192 7.39 -2.58 1.41
C ALA A 192 7.94 -1.15 1.29
N SER A 193 8.10 -0.43 2.42
CA SER A 193 8.68 0.91 2.48
C SER A 193 10.10 0.91 1.93
N ILE A 194 10.37 1.62 0.84
CA ILE A 194 11.69 1.62 0.21
C ILE A 194 12.65 2.66 0.80
N LEU A 195 12.14 3.61 1.56
CA LEU A 195 12.94 4.60 2.27
C LEU A 195 13.09 4.22 3.75
N ASP A 196 14.24 4.56 4.33
CA ASP A 196 14.44 4.45 5.78
C ASP A 196 13.79 5.65 6.53
N GLU A 197 13.88 5.66 7.86
CA GLU A 197 13.34 6.73 8.72
C GLU A 197 13.99 8.10 8.50
N ARG A 198 15.05 8.19 7.69
CA ARG A 198 15.70 9.44 7.25
C ARG A 198 15.38 9.74 5.79
N TYR A 199 14.40 9.07 5.22
CA TYR A 199 14.00 9.23 3.82
C TYR A 199 15.15 8.96 2.82
N ARG A 200 16.01 7.98 3.11
CA ARG A 200 17.10 7.54 2.22
C ARG A 200 16.72 6.22 1.58
N HIS A 201 17.08 6.03 0.32
CA HIS A 201 16.95 4.77 -0.40
C HIS A 201 17.91 3.72 0.17
N ASN A 202 17.43 2.92 1.13
CA ASN A 202 18.20 1.85 1.76
C ASN A 202 17.55 0.47 1.57
N GLN A 203 16.29 0.43 1.13
CA GLN A 203 15.53 -0.79 0.89
C GLN A 203 15.24 -0.95 -0.60
N LYS A 204 14.81 -2.15 -0.99
CA LYS A 204 14.47 -2.50 -2.37
C LYS A 204 13.02 -2.94 -2.46
N PRO A 205 12.36 -2.78 -3.62
CA PRO A 205 11.12 -3.48 -3.90
C PRO A 205 11.28 -4.98 -3.68
N PHE A 206 10.22 -5.64 -3.21
CA PHE A 206 10.17 -7.10 -3.20
C PHE A 206 9.77 -7.59 -4.58
N ASP A 207 10.53 -8.53 -5.14
CA ASP A 207 10.17 -9.28 -6.34
C ASP A 207 9.63 -10.63 -5.90
N ILE A 208 8.42 -10.97 -6.37
CA ILE A 208 7.73 -12.20 -6.02
C ILE A 208 7.13 -12.84 -7.26
N THR A 209 6.97 -14.15 -7.23
CA THR A 209 6.11 -14.90 -8.16
C THR A 209 4.93 -15.49 -7.42
N ILE A 210 3.78 -15.53 -8.08
CA ILE A 210 2.57 -16.16 -7.59
C ILE A 210 2.17 -17.25 -8.57
N ASP A 211 2.16 -18.50 -8.12
CA ASP A 211 1.45 -19.55 -8.82
C ASP A 211 -0.03 -19.40 -8.55
N ILE A 212 -0.80 -19.05 -9.59
CA ILE A 212 -2.22 -18.70 -9.47
C ILE A 212 -3.07 -19.96 -9.20
N GLU A 213 -2.68 -21.12 -9.76
CA GLU A 213 -3.43 -22.36 -9.61
C GLU A 213 -3.26 -22.91 -8.18
N ASP A 214 -2.03 -22.95 -7.70
CA ASP A 214 -1.71 -23.50 -6.36
C ASP A 214 -1.73 -22.44 -5.26
N LYS A 215 -1.94 -21.14 -5.61
CA LYS A 215 -1.86 -19.98 -4.71
C LYS A 215 -0.57 -19.96 -3.88
N LYS A 216 0.55 -20.27 -4.52
CA LYS A 216 1.85 -20.32 -3.88
C LYS A 216 2.65 -19.06 -4.21
N VAL A 217 3.27 -18.48 -3.19
CA VAL A 217 4.13 -17.29 -3.30
C VAL A 217 5.59 -17.68 -3.14
N GLU A 218 6.45 -17.22 -4.04
CA GLU A 218 7.91 -17.33 -3.94
C GLU A 218 8.52 -15.94 -4.00
N ILE A 219 9.50 -15.68 -3.12
CA ILE A 219 10.27 -14.42 -3.07
C ILE A 219 11.56 -14.66 -3.86
N LEU A 220 11.86 -13.74 -4.80
CA LEU A 220 13.02 -13.84 -5.69
C LEU A 220 14.28 -13.17 -5.13
#